data_ee73a243d0d9944fd3fa539e6731fe84
#
_entry.id   ee73a243d0d9944fd3fa539e6731fe84
#
_cell.length_a   1.000
_cell.length_b   1.000
_cell.length_c   1.000
_cell.angle_alpha   90.00
_cell.angle_beta   90.00
_cell.angle_gamma   90.00
#
_symmetry.space_group_name_H-M   'P 1'
#
loop_
_entity.id
_entity.type
_entity.pdbx_description
1 polymer ?
#
loop_
_entity_poly.entity_id
_entity_poly.type
_entity_poly.pdbx_seq_one_letter_code
_entity_poly.pdbx_strand_id
1 'polypeptide(L)'
;MDNSQSVLLESGTNELEIVEFEVNGNKYGINVIKVREIILPVPVTFIPHAHPHIEGIIELRGEILPVINMMRVMGVDNPQPNETDKFIVTEFNRQKAVFRVNNVSKIHRISWENIEKPSGIYQGKNSEVTGVVKMNGEMILLLDFEKIMADINPSSGIQVEQVKKLGERERSDKKIIAAEDSPLLRQLLEETLQEAGYVNVDFFENGQEAFSYLESLLEDESDIEEKVQLVITDIEMPQMDGLHLTKKIKENPKLSKLPVIIFSSLITNELRHKGEMVGADEQVSKPEINELIQKMDEYIL
;
A
#
# COMPACT_ATOMS: atom_id res chain seq x y z
N MET A 1 14.94 34.21 8.57
CA MET A 1 13.53 34.02 8.10
C MET A 1 13.57 32.78 7.26
N ASP A 2 13.29 31.69 7.93
CA ASP A 2 13.40 30.33 7.41
C ASP A 2 12.08 30.00 6.72
N ASN A 3 12.11 29.92 5.40
CA ASN A 3 10.92 29.67 4.59
C ASN A 3 10.96 28.20 4.11
N SER A 4 11.15 27.27 5.05
CA SER A 4 10.87 25.85 4.85
C SER A 4 9.38 25.57 5.11
N GLN A 5 8.50 26.13 4.26
CA GLN A 5 7.19 25.53 4.08
C GLN A 5 7.40 24.21 3.37
N SER A 6 7.54 23.10 4.15
CA SER A 6 7.18 21.79 3.66
C SER A 6 5.73 21.91 3.18
N VAL A 7 5.51 21.76 1.88
CA VAL A 7 4.18 21.65 1.29
C VAL A 7 3.65 20.30 1.74
N LEU A 8 3.20 20.24 3.00
CA LEU A 8 2.43 19.11 3.52
C LEU A 8 1.14 19.09 2.69
N LEU A 9 0.96 18.03 1.91
CA LEU A 9 -0.33 17.74 1.30
C LEU A 9 -1.39 17.82 2.40
N GLU A 10 -2.45 18.59 2.18
CA GLU A 10 -3.58 18.63 3.10
C GLU A 10 -4.14 17.20 3.22
N SER A 11 -4.45 16.76 4.44
CA SER A 11 -4.94 15.40 4.67
C SER A 11 -6.25 15.16 3.93
N GLY A 12 -6.34 14.05 3.19
CA GLY A 12 -7.55 13.65 2.46
C GLY A 12 -7.84 14.50 1.22
N THR A 13 -6.81 15.01 0.51
CA THR A 13 -6.97 15.73 -0.78
C THR A 13 -7.05 14.80 -1.99
N ASN A 14 -6.94 13.48 -1.80
CA ASN A 14 -6.91 12.48 -2.86
C ASN A 14 -5.75 12.67 -3.85
N GLU A 15 -4.59 13.12 -3.35
CA GLU A 15 -3.39 13.35 -4.15
C GLU A 15 -2.23 12.49 -3.66
N LEU A 16 -1.32 12.17 -4.58
CA LEU A 16 -0.13 11.39 -4.32
C LEU A 16 1.08 12.03 -5.02
N GLU A 17 2.25 11.92 -4.40
CA GLU A 17 3.52 12.28 -5.02
C GLU A 17 4.29 11.02 -5.38
N ILE A 18 4.73 10.93 -6.63
CA ILE A 18 5.53 9.81 -7.14
C ILE A 18 6.91 10.26 -7.58
N VAL A 19 7.92 9.44 -7.30
CA VAL A 19 9.24 9.52 -7.92
C VAL A 19 9.18 8.76 -9.25
N GLU A 20 9.39 9.47 -10.36
CA GLU A 20 9.54 8.86 -11.68
C GLU A 20 10.95 8.29 -11.83
N PHE A 21 11.03 7.03 -12.25
CA PHE A 21 12.30 6.37 -12.54
C PHE A 21 12.20 5.52 -13.82
N GLU A 22 13.34 5.12 -14.34
CA GLU A 22 13.44 4.35 -15.59
C GLU A 22 14.01 2.96 -15.32
N VAL A 23 13.42 1.96 -15.98
CA VAL A 23 13.94 0.60 -16.08
C VAL A 23 13.81 0.13 -17.51
N ASN A 24 14.90 -0.23 -18.15
CA ASN A 24 14.94 -0.72 -19.53
C ASN A 24 14.19 0.18 -20.53
N GLY A 25 14.36 1.51 -20.39
CA GLY A 25 13.75 2.52 -21.27
C GLY A 25 12.26 2.79 -21.03
N ASN A 26 11.63 2.14 -20.05
CA ASN A 26 10.24 2.41 -19.67
C ASN A 26 10.20 3.24 -18.39
N LYS A 27 9.13 4.03 -18.22
CA LYS A 27 8.92 4.90 -17.06
C LYS A 27 8.02 4.24 -16.03
N TYR A 28 8.48 4.30 -14.78
CA TYR A 28 7.79 3.76 -13.64
C TYR A 28 7.68 4.81 -12.53
N GLY A 29 6.75 4.60 -11.61
CA GLY A 29 6.55 5.46 -10.45
C GLY A 29 6.53 4.68 -9.15
N ILE A 30 7.14 5.27 -8.12
CA ILE A 30 7.02 4.84 -6.73
C ILE A 30 6.52 6.01 -5.89
N ASN A 31 5.63 5.74 -4.93
CA ASN A 31 5.18 6.76 -3.99
C ASN A 31 6.38 7.34 -3.20
N VAL A 32 6.48 8.67 -3.17
CA VAL A 32 7.54 9.40 -2.44
C VAL A 32 7.63 8.95 -0.98
N ILE A 33 6.51 8.64 -0.35
CA ILE A 33 6.46 8.24 1.07
C ILE A 33 7.23 6.93 1.33
N LYS A 34 7.32 6.03 0.33
CA LYS A 34 8.11 4.80 0.41
C LYS A 34 9.61 5.07 0.26
N VAL A 35 10.00 6.24 -0.27
CA VAL A 35 11.40 6.56 -0.59
C VAL A 35 12.06 7.31 0.57
N ARG A 36 13.11 6.75 1.10
CA ARG A 36 13.96 7.38 2.12
C ARG A 36 14.96 8.34 1.52
N GLU A 37 15.70 7.87 0.52
CA GLU A 37 16.71 8.62 -0.18
C GLU A 37 17.05 7.98 -1.53
N ILE A 38 17.66 8.77 -2.41
CA ILE A 38 18.17 8.32 -3.70
C ILE A 38 19.66 8.57 -3.71
N ILE A 39 20.44 7.53 -3.94
CA ILE A 39 21.90 7.59 -3.89
C ILE A 39 22.53 7.09 -5.19
N LEU A 40 23.78 7.45 -5.41
CA LEU A 40 24.59 6.81 -6.44
C LEU A 40 24.89 5.36 -6.04
N PRO A 41 25.00 4.44 -7.02
CA PRO A 41 25.37 3.07 -6.72
C PRO A 41 26.71 2.98 -5.99
N VAL A 42 26.74 2.16 -4.96
CA VAL A 42 27.97 1.78 -4.23
C VAL A 42 28.29 0.32 -4.52
N PRO A 43 29.51 -0.17 -4.21
CA PRO A 43 29.85 -1.57 -4.40
C PRO A 43 28.89 -2.51 -3.69
N VAL A 44 28.34 -3.48 -4.44
CA VAL A 44 27.40 -4.48 -3.93
C VAL A 44 28.17 -5.75 -3.60
N THR A 45 27.99 -6.27 -2.38
CA THR A 45 28.55 -7.55 -1.97
C THR A 45 27.59 -8.67 -2.35
N PHE A 46 28.04 -9.59 -3.18
CA PHE A 46 27.25 -10.74 -3.63
C PHE A 46 26.92 -11.69 -2.47
N ILE A 47 25.68 -12.20 -2.45
CA ILE A 47 25.23 -13.24 -1.50
C ILE A 47 24.95 -14.53 -2.27
N PRO A 48 25.63 -15.65 -1.92
CA PRO A 48 25.33 -16.95 -2.50
C PRO A 48 23.87 -17.38 -2.19
N HIS A 49 23.21 -18.02 -3.16
CA HIS A 49 21.85 -18.57 -3.02
C HIS A 49 20.76 -17.55 -2.65
N ALA A 50 20.98 -16.26 -2.86
CA ALA A 50 19.95 -15.25 -2.72
C ALA A 50 18.88 -15.41 -3.81
N HIS A 51 17.71 -14.78 -3.60
CA HIS A 51 16.67 -14.75 -4.62
C HIS A 51 17.20 -14.15 -5.94
N PRO A 52 16.76 -14.63 -7.13
CA PRO A 52 17.28 -14.16 -8.43
C PRO A 52 17.22 -12.64 -8.62
N HIS A 53 16.22 -11.96 -8.04
CA HIS A 53 16.09 -10.51 -8.11
C HIS A 53 17.06 -9.76 -7.19
N ILE A 54 17.65 -10.41 -6.18
CA ILE A 54 18.63 -9.81 -5.28
C ILE A 54 19.99 -9.82 -5.98
N GLU A 55 20.58 -8.65 -6.12
CA GLU A 55 21.94 -8.46 -6.65
C GLU A 55 23.00 -8.76 -5.57
N GLY A 56 22.71 -8.44 -4.32
CA GLY A 56 23.56 -8.61 -3.16
C GLY A 56 23.11 -7.70 -2.02
N ILE A 57 24.07 -7.24 -1.21
CA ILE A 57 23.86 -6.32 -0.10
C ILE A 57 24.83 -5.15 -0.17
N ILE A 58 24.42 -4.05 0.45
CA ILE A 58 25.28 -2.90 0.74
C ILE A 58 25.24 -2.56 2.23
N GLU A 59 26.27 -1.91 2.73
CA GLU A 59 26.21 -1.22 4.02
C GLU A 59 25.92 0.27 3.78
N LEU A 60 24.84 0.76 4.37
CA LEU A 60 24.46 2.16 4.32
C LEU A 60 24.20 2.67 5.73
N ARG A 61 25.04 3.63 6.19
CA ARG A 61 24.95 4.24 7.54
C ARG A 61 24.92 3.23 8.70
N GLY A 62 25.67 2.12 8.56
CA GLY A 62 25.75 1.07 9.58
C GLY A 62 24.63 0.02 9.50
N GLU A 63 23.72 0.12 8.52
CA GLU A 63 22.69 -0.86 8.24
C GLU A 63 23.06 -1.68 7.01
N ILE A 64 22.79 -3.00 7.06
CA ILE A 64 22.98 -3.89 5.91
C ILE A 64 21.66 -4.01 5.18
N LEU A 65 21.62 -3.58 3.92
CA LEU A 65 20.42 -3.52 3.10
C LEU A 65 20.52 -4.42 1.87
N PRO A 66 19.48 -5.20 1.52
CA PRO A 66 19.46 -5.95 0.27
C PRO A 66 19.32 -4.99 -0.92
N VAL A 67 20.00 -5.30 -2.02
CA VAL A 67 19.89 -4.61 -3.30
C VAL A 67 19.09 -5.46 -4.27
N ILE A 68 17.95 -4.97 -4.67
CA ILE A 68 17.03 -5.58 -5.63
C ILE A 68 17.27 -4.92 -6.99
N ASN A 69 17.56 -5.73 -8.01
CA ASN A 69 17.78 -5.22 -9.36
C ASN A 69 16.44 -5.19 -10.11
N MET A 70 15.90 -3.99 -10.36
CA MET A 70 14.61 -3.82 -11.02
C MET A 70 14.59 -4.33 -12.46
N MET A 71 15.71 -4.33 -13.17
CA MET A 71 15.78 -4.96 -14.51
C MET A 71 15.52 -6.46 -14.43
N ARG A 72 16.04 -7.15 -13.38
CA ARG A 72 15.75 -8.58 -13.17
C ARG A 72 14.29 -8.81 -12.78
N VAL A 73 13.72 -7.94 -11.95
CA VAL A 73 12.27 -7.99 -11.64
C VAL A 73 11.44 -7.87 -12.92
N MET A 74 11.85 -7.01 -13.85
CA MET A 74 11.19 -6.84 -15.16
C MET A 74 11.56 -7.91 -16.21
N GLY A 75 12.21 -8.99 -15.80
CA GLY A 75 12.53 -10.13 -16.68
C GLY A 75 13.69 -9.88 -17.66
N VAL A 76 14.54 -8.88 -17.40
CA VAL A 76 15.75 -8.66 -18.21
C VAL A 76 16.85 -9.60 -17.77
N ASP A 77 17.32 -10.45 -18.69
CA ASP A 77 18.41 -11.37 -18.44
C ASP A 77 19.77 -10.65 -18.38
N ASN A 78 20.58 -10.97 -17.35
CA ASN A 78 21.93 -10.49 -17.18
C ASN A 78 22.14 -8.98 -17.38
N PRO A 79 21.37 -8.13 -16.65
CA PRO A 79 21.48 -6.69 -16.81
C PRO A 79 22.89 -6.21 -16.44
N GLN A 80 23.46 -5.36 -17.28
CA GLN A 80 24.77 -4.76 -17.02
C GLN A 80 24.60 -3.43 -16.29
N PRO A 81 25.47 -3.11 -15.31
CA PRO A 81 25.49 -1.81 -14.68
C PRO A 81 25.71 -0.68 -15.70
N ASN A 82 25.04 0.45 -15.49
CA ASN A 82 25.18 1.66 -16.30
C ASN A 82 25.63 2.84 -15.40
N GLU A 83 26.35 3.79 -15.97
CA GLU A 83 26.78 5.01 -15.26
C GLU A 83 25.63 5.87 -14.76
N THR A 84 24.47 5.78 -15.42
CA THR A 84 23.25 6.50 -15.03
C THR A 84 22.47 5.85 -13.89
N ASP A 85 22.79 4.59 -13.54
CA ASP A 85 22.08 3.84 -12.51
C ASP A 85 21.98 4.63 -11.19
N LYS A 86 20.88 4.44 -10.51
CA LYS A 86 20.57 4.99 -9.18
C LYS A 86 20.10 3.88 -8.25
N PHE A 87 20.30 4.12 -6.98
CA PHE A 87 19.74 3.32 -5.89
C PHE A 87 18.63 4.11 -5.20
N ILE A 88 17.41 3.59 -5.26
CA ILE A 88 16.26 4.10 -4.48
C ILE A 88 16.24 3.31 -3.19
N VAL A 89 16.55 3.96 -2.08
CA VAL A 89 16.46 3.38 -0.73
C VAL A 89 15.03 3.56 -0.25
N THR A 90 14.38 2.47 0.12
CA THR A 90 12.97 2.47 0.53
C THR A 90 12.81 1.94 1.95
N GLU A 91 11.71 2.35 2.58
CA GLU A 91 11.23 1.76 3.83
C GLU A 91 9.70 1.72 3.85
N PHE A 92 9.15 0.52 3.89
CA PHE A 92 7.72 0.25 4.07
C PHE A 92 7.56 -1.16 4.68
N ASN A 93 6.40 -1.45 5.29
CA ASN A 93 6.19 -2.69 6.05
C ASN A 93 7.30 -2.97 7.09
N ARG A 94 7.88 -1.90 7.69
CA ARG A 94 9.05 -2.01 8.59
C ARG A 94 10.27 -2.69 7.96
N GLN A 95 10.33 -2.75 6.64
CA GLN A 95 11.43 -3.32 5.88
C GLN A 95 12.15 -2.24 5.10
N LYS A 96 13.47 -2.36 5.05
CA LYS A 96 14.31 -1.50 4.24
C LYS A 96 14.92 -2.31 3.10
N ALA A 97 14.87 -1.75 1.91
CA ALA A 97 15.49 -2.34 0.72
C ALA A 97 16.03 -1.24 -0.19
N VAL A 98 16.92 -1.63 -1.07
CA VAL A 98 17.47 -0.76 -2.11
C VAL A 98 17.07 -1.29 -3.47
N PHE A 99 16.46 -0.46 -4.29
CA PHE A 99 16.09 -0.82 -5.66
C PHE A 99 17.04 -0.16 -6.65
N ARG A 100 17.77 -0.98 -7.41
CA ARG A 100 18.60 -0.50 -8.52
C ARG A 100 17.73 -0.23 -9.73
N VAL A 101 17.76 1.01 -10.23
CA VAL A 101 17.06 1.48 -11.41
C VAL A 101 18.03 2.15 -12.38
N ASN A 102 17.65 2.31 -13.67
CA ASN A 102 18.57 2.90 -14.65
C ASN A 102 18.72 4.42 -14.51
N ASN A 103 17.65 5.08 -14.08
CA ASN A 103 17.66 6.53 -13.85
C ASN A 103 16.53 6.93 -12.91
N VAL A 104 16.68 8.08 -12.26
CA VAL A 104 15.59 8.75 -11.53
C VAL A 104 15.50 10.17 -12.07
N SER A 105 14.29 10.60 -12.47
CA SER A 105 14.12 11.87 -13.18
C SER A 105 13.54 12.97 -12.30
N LYS A 106 12.29 12.86 -11.88
CA LYS A 106 11.59 13.92 -11.17
C LYS A 106 10.46 13.39 -10.29
N ILE A 107 9.92 14.27 -9.45
CA ILE A 107 8.75 14.02 -8.63
C ILE A 107 7.54 14.63 -9.34
N HIS A 108 6.45 13.86 -9.41
CA HIS A 108 5.17 14.32 -9.90
C HIS A 108 4.15 14.31 -8.78
N ARG A 109 3.31 15.34 -8.73
CA ARG A 109 2.10 15.36 -7.91
C ARG A 109 0.91 15.05 -8.81
N ILE A 110 0.15 14.04 -8.46
CA ILE A 110 -0.96 13.51 -9.25
C ILE A 110 -2.17 13.27 -8.35
N SER A 111 -3.38 13.37 -8.91
CA SER A 111 -4.60 12.91 -8.24
C SER A 111 -4.78 11.40 -8.45
N TRP A 112 -5.22 10.70 -7.42
CA TRP A 112 -5.60 9.29 -7.52
C TRP A 112 -6.68 9.03 -8.58
N GLU A 113 -7.55 10.01 -8.85
CA GLU A 113 -8.56 9.95 -9.91
C GLU A 113 -7.96 9.82 -11.32
N ASN A 114 -6.73 10.30 -11.52
CA ASN A 114 -6.02 10.24 -12.80
C ASN A 114 -5.23 8.93 -13.00
N ILE A 115 -5.30 8.01 -12.04
CA ILE A 115 -4.66 6.70 -12.13
C ILE A 115 -5.66 5.73 -12.75
N GLU A 116 -5.34 5.28 -13.96
CA GLU A 116 -6.13 4.27 -14.67
C GLU A 116 -5.68 2.87 -14.24
N LYS A 117 -6.62 1.97 -13.97
CA LYS A 117 -6.29 0.55 -13.80
C LYS A 117 -5.87 -0.05 -15.15
N PRO A 118 -4.83 -0.89 -15.17
CA PRO A 118 -4.51 -1.66 -16.37
C PRO A 118 -5.72 -2.49 -16.79
N SER A 119 -6.04 -2.52 -18.09
CA SER A 119 -7.14 -3.38 -18.58
C SER A 119 -6.86 -4.85 -18.24
N GLY A 120 -7.92 -5.65 -18.01
CA GLY A 120 -7.82 -7.04 -17.56
C GLY A 120 -6.97 -7.98 -18.43
N ILE A 121 -6.61 -7.57 -19.66
CA ILE A 121 -5.67 -8.30 -20.55
C ILE A 121 -4.24 -8.29 -19.95
N TYR A 122 -3.88 -7.26 -19.17
CA TYR A 122 -2.57 -7.10 -18.50
C TYR A 122 -2.60 -7.48 -17.03
N GLN A 123 -3.77 -7.75 -16.45
CA GLN A 123 -3.95 -8.24 -15.09
C GLN A 123 -3.78 -9.77 -15.04
N GLY A 124 -2.61 -10.28 -15.44
CA GLY A 124 -2.22 -11.62 -15.01
C GLY A 124 -2.11 -11.66 -13.48
N LYS A 125 -2.39 -12.79 -12.82
CA LYS A 125 -2.19 -12.99 -11.37
C LYS A 125 -0.80 -12.57 -10.85
N ASN A 126 0.13 -12.27 -11.75
CA ASN A 126 1.53 -11.92 -11.49
C ASN A 126 1.89 -10.50 -11.98
N SER A 127 0.93 -9.62 -12.24
CA SER A 127 1.26 -8.24 -12.64
C SER A 127 1.77 -7.45 -11.42
N GLU A 128 2.93 -6.83 -11.55
CA GLU A 128 3.49 -5.88 -10.58
C GLU A 128 2.97 -4.45 -10.80
N VAL A 129 2.07 -4.22 -11.77
CA VAL A 129 1.55 -2.89 -12.10
C VAL A 129 0.19 -2.70 -11.43
N THR A 130 0.08 -1.69 -10.55
CA THR A 130 -1.16 -1.30 -9.87
C THR A 130 -1.94 -0.22 -10.62
N GLY A 131 -1.24 0.62 -11.39
CA GLY A 131 -1.89 1.73 -12.08
C GLY A 131 -1.07 2.28 -13.23
N VAL A 132 -1.72 3.07 -14.07
CA VAL A 132 -1.12 3.77 -15.21
C VAL A 132 -1.46 5.25 -15.11
N VAL A 133 -0.45 6.11 -15.15
CA VAL A 133 -0.60 7.57 -15.22
C VAL A 133 -0.23 8.04 -16.63
N LYS A 134 -1.13 8.76 -17.28
CA LYS A 134 -0.87 9.41 -18.57
C LYS A 134 -0.51 10.87 -18.36
N MET A 135 0.70 11.25 -18.71
CA MET A 135 1.19 12.60 -18.52
C MET A 135 2.07 13.04 -19.69
N ASN A 136 1.77 14.22 -20.27
CA ASN A 136 2.54 14.81 -21.39
C ASN A 136 2.76 13.87 -22.59
N GLY A 137 1.81 12.98 -22.90
CA GLY A 137 1.92 12.02 -23.98
C GLY A 137 2.75 10.76 -23.66
N GLU A 138 3.21 10.62 -22.45
CA GLU A 138 3.93 9.47 -21.92
C GLU A 138 3.08 8.69 -20.90
N MET A 139 3.41 7.43 -20.70
CA MET A 139 2.80 6.58 -19.67
C MET A 139 3.84 6.30 -18.58
N ILE A 140 3.42 6.46 -17.32
CA ILE A 140 4.18 6.06 -16.14
C ILE A 140 3.41 4.91 -15.49
N LEU A 141 4.07 3.76 -15.31
CA LEU A 141 3.48 2.59 -14.69
C LEU A 141 3.76 2.61 -13.18
N LEU A 142 2.73 2.59 -12.37
CA LEU A 142 2.86 2.47 -10.91
C LEU A 142 3.06 1.00 -10.56
N LEU A 143 4.08 0.71 -9.75
CA LEU A 143 4.45 -0.65 -9.37
C LEU A 143 4.02 -1.00 -7.95
N ASP A 144 3.58 -2.25 -7.77
CA ASP A 144 3.33 -2.87 -6.48
C ASP A 144 4.65 -3.33 -5.83
N PHE A 145 5.28 -2.43 -5.09
CA PHE A 145 6.53 -2.73 -4.37
C PHE A 145 6.32 -3.73 -3.23
N GLU A 146 5.11 -3.82 -2.67
CA GLU A 146 4.78 -4.77 -1.62
C GLU A 146 4.75 -6.19 -2.18
N LYS A 147 4.14 -6.36 -3.35
CA LYS A 147 4.15 -7.62 -4.07
C LYS A 147 5.57 -8.03 -4.47
N ILE A 148 6.37 -7.11 -5.03
CA ILE A 148 7.78 -7.39 -5.38
C ILE A 148 8.54 -7.87 -4.14
N MET A 149 8.35 -7.24 -2.98
CA MET A 149 8.99 -7.65 -1.73
C MET A 149 8.46 -8.99 -1.22
N ALA A 150 7.15 -9.23 -1.32
CA ALA A 150 6.53 -10.50 -0.92
C ALA A 150 7.01 -11.68 -1.78
N ASP A 151 7.21 -11.48 -3.08
CA ASP A 151 7.78 -12.49 -3.98
C ASP A 151 9.23 -12.83 -3.61
N ILE A 152 10.00 -11.84 -3.16
CA ILE A 152 11.40 -12.03 -2.74
C ILE A 152 11.47 -12.66 -1.34
N ASN A 153 10.63 -12.24 -0.42
CA ASN A 153 10.59 -12.73 0.97
C ASN A 153 9.14 -12.96 1.43
N PRO A 154 8.53 -14.09 1.07
CA PRO A 154 7.13 -14.39 1.44
C PRO A 154 6.86 -14.40 2.95
N SER A 155 7.89 -14.64 3.77
CA SER A 155 7.73 -14.66 5.23
C SER A 155 7.56 -13.29 5.87
N SER A 156 7.77 -12.22 5.11
CA SER A 156 7.69 -10.83 5.59
C SER A 156 6.32 -10.19 5.44
N GLY A 157 5.40 -10.83 4.73
CA GLY A 157 4.03 -10.35 4.52
C GLY A 157 3.05 -10.82 5.60
N ILE A 158 1.77 -10.59 5.34
CA ILE A 158 0.66 -11.11 6.15
C ILE A 158 0.73 -12.64 6.15
N GLN A 159 0.67 -13.25 7.34
CA GLN A 159 0.71 -14.70 7.52
C GLN A 159 -0.53 -15.19 8.26
N VAL A 160 -1.35 -15.98 7.60
CA VAL A 160 -2.58 -16.57 8.17
C VAL A 160 -2.28 -17.40 9.43
N GLU A 161 -1.11 -18.05 9.48
CA GLU A 161 -0.66 -18.85 10.62
C GLU A 161 -0.51 -18.04 11.93
N GLN A 162 -0.32 -16.74 11.84
CA GLN A 162 -0.24 -15.89 13.02
C GLN A 162 -1.59 -15.82 13.75
N VAL A 163 -2.70 -15.85 13.02
CA VAL A 163 -4.05 -15.81 13.58
C VAL A 163 -4.36 -17.07 14.40
N LYS A 164 -3.87 -18.22 13.97
CA LYS A 164 -4.04 -19.49 14.70
C LYS A 164 -3.47 -19.45 16.12
N LYS A 165 -2.51 -18.55 16.37
CA LYS A 165 -1.95 -18.35 17.71
C LYS A 165 -2.89 -17.59 18.65
N LEU A 166 -3.94 -16.94 18.13
CA LEU A 166 -4.95 -16.26 18.95
C LEU A 166 -5.94 -17.24 19.61
N GLY A 167 -5.87 -18.54 19.26
CA GLY A 167 -6.74 -19.59 19.80
C GLY A 167 -8.04 -19.74 19.02
N GLU A 168 -8.93 -20.62 19.51
CA GLU A 168 -10.26 -20.80 18.93
C GLU A 168 -11.09 -19.53 19.12
N ARG A 169 -11.73 -19.06 18.06
CA ARG A 169 -12.56 -17.85 18.03
C ARG A 169 -13.97 -18.19 17.56
N GLU A 170 -14.95 -17.55 18.17
CA GLU A 170 -16.33 -17.64 17.72
C GLU A 170 -16.51 -16.91 16.39
N ARG A 171 -17.39 -17.43 15.54
CA ARG A 171 -17.73 -16.76 14.28
C ARG A 171 -18.60 -15.54 14.54
N SER A 172 -18.21 -14.41 13.94
CA SER A 172 -18.99 -13.17 13.97
C SER A 172 -19.68 -12.96 12.61
N ASP A 173 -20.95 -12.65 12.65
CA ASP A 173 -21.76 -12.27 11.48
C ASP A 173 -21.77 -10.76 11.23
N LYS A 174 -21.03 -10.01 12.04
CA LYS A 174 -20.88 -8.55 11.89
C LYS A 174 -20.34 -8.21 10.50
N LYS A 175 -21.02 -7.26 9.85
CA LYS A 175 -20.67 -6.83 8.50
C LYS A 175 -19.48 -5.88 8.53
N ILE A 176 -18.45 -6.24 7.79
CA ILE A 176 -17.22 -5.46 7.64
C ILE A 176 -17.07 -5.07 6.17
N ILE A 177 -16.66 -3.84 5.93
CA ILE A 177 -16.27 -3.34 4.61
C ILE A 177 -14.75 -3.24 4.60
N ALA A 178 -14.09 -3.82 3.62
CA ALA A 178 -12.64 -3.76 3.45
C ALA A 178 -12.29 -3.20 2.07
N ALA A 179 -11.44 -2.17 2.01
CA ALA A 179 -10.92 -1.59 0.78
C ALA A 179 -9.41 -1.86 0.67
N GLU A 180 -9.01 -2.58 -0.40
CA GLU A 180 -7.62 -3.01 -0.66
C GLU A 180 -7.46 -3.22 -2.17
N ASP A 181 -6.51 -2.52 -2.81
CA ASP A 181 -6.35 -2.57 -4.27
C ASP A 181 -5.50 -3.76 -4.74
N SER A 182 -4.55 -4.23 -3.93
CA SER A 182 -3.71 -5.38 -4.26
C SER A 182 -4.49 -6.70 -4.20
N PRO A 183 -4.67 -7.43 -5.32
CA PRO A 183 -5.39 -8.71 -5.31
C PRO A 183 -4.76 -9.75 -4.38
N LEU A 184 -3.43 -9.74 -4.25
CA LEU A 184 -2.71 -10.65 -3.36
C LEU A 184 -3.01 -10.33 -1.89
N LEU A 185 -2.87 -9.05 -1.51
CA LEU A 185 -3.11 -8.63 -0.12
C LEU A 185 -4.58 -8.78 0.26
N ARG A 186 -5.50 -8.49 -0.67
CA ARG A 186 -6.94 -8.70 -0.49
C ARG A 186 -7.24 -10.17 -0.19
N GLN A 187 -6.70 -11.11 -0.98
CA GLN A 187 -6.87 -12.54 -0.72
C GLN A 187 -6.30 -12.96 0.63
N LEU A 188 -5.08 -12.52 0.97
CA LEU A 188 -4.45 -12.83 2.25
C LEU A 188 -5.23 -12.26 3.43
N LEU A 189 -5.76 -11.04 3.30
CA LEU A 189 -6.59 -10.41 4.33
C LEU A 189 -7.92 -11.18 4.48
N GLU A 190 -8.58 -11.57 3.38
CA GLU A 190 -9.80 -12.36 3.40
C GLU A 190 -9.61 -13.69 4.13
N GLU A 191 -8.59 -14.48 3.74
CA GLU A 191 -8.26 -15.75 4.39
C GLU A 191 -7.97 -15.57 5.88
N THR A 192 -7.27 -14.48 6.22
CA THR A 192 -6.89 -14.16 7.59
C THR A 192 -8.08 -13.77 8.45
N LEU A 193 -8.98 -12.92 7.93
CA LEU A 193 -10.19 -12.52 8.64
C LEU A 193 -11.16 -13.70 8.82
N GLN A 194 -11.28 -14.57 7.81
CA GLN A 194 -12.08 -15.80 7.92
C GLN A 194 -11.54 -16.73 9.01
N GLU A 195 -10.21 -16.93 9.08
CA GLU A 195 -9.56 -17.72 10.15
C GLU A 195 -9.76 -17.07 11.52
N ALA A 196 -9.81 -15.74 11.58
CA ALA A 196 -10.11 -14.97 12.80
C ALA A 196 -11.60 -15.02 13.22
N GLY A 197 -12.46 -15.66 12.43
CA GLY A 197 -13.91 -15.79 12.71
C GLY A 197 -14.78 -14.71 12.07
N TYR A 198 -14.21 -13.74 11.36
CA TYR A 198 -14.95 -12.69 10.65
C TYR A 198 -15.35 -13.19 9.26
N VAL A 199 -16.60 -13.67 9.12
CA VAL A 199 -17.07 -14.35 7.90
C VAL A 199 -17.91 -13.48 6.98
N ASN A 200 -18.30 -12.29 7.43
CA ASN A 200 -19.16 -11.38 6.69
C ASN A 200 -18.40 -10.11 6.29
N VAL A 201 -17.49 -10.25 5.34
CA VAL A 201 -16.62 -9.16 4.86
C VAL A 201 -16.84 -8.93 3.37
N ASP A 202 -17.20 -7.70 2.98
CA ASP A 202 -17.24 -7.29 1.57
C ASP A 202 -15.94 -6.54 1.23
N PHE A 203 -15.29 -6.98 0.16
CA PHE A 203 -14.04 -6.39 -0.33
C PHE A 203 -14.28 -5.49 -1.54
N PHE A 204 -13.62 -4.34 -1.54
CA PHE A 204 -13.63 -3.34 -2.61
C PHE A 204 -12.21 -3.05 -3.06
N GLU A 205 -12.04 -2.74 -4.34
CA GLU A 205 -10.71 -2.53 -4.92
C GLU A 205 -10.18 -1.10 -4.79
N ASN A 206 -11.01 -0.19 -4.26
CA ASN A 206 -10.64 1.22 -4.02
C ASN A 206 -11.65 1.89 -3.09
N GLY A 207 -11.27 3.06 -2.57
CA GLY A 207 -12.12 3.83 -1.67
C GLY A 207 -13.41 4.34 -2.32
N GLN A 208 -13.40 4.61 -3.65
CA GLN A 208 -14.60 5.11 -4.34
C GLN A 208 -15.70 4.05 -4.41
N GLU A 209 -15.35 2.80 -4.71
CA GLU A 209 -16.30 1.69 -4.72
C GLU A 209 -16.85 1.43 -3.32
N ALA A 210 -15.98 1.39 -2.30
CA ALA A 210 -16.41 1.21 -0.91
C ALA A 210 -17.34 2.34 -0.45
N PHE A 211 -17.03 3.59 -0.78
CA PHE A 211 -17.87 4.74 -0.42
C PHE A 211 -19.22 4.69 -1.13
N SER A 212 -19.24 4.41 -2.44
CA SER A 212 -20.49 4.30 -3.20
C SER A 212 -21.39 3.18 -2.66
N TYR A 213 -20.80 2.07 -2.23
CA TYR A 213 -21.56 1.01 -1.56
C TYR A 213 -22.15 1.48 -0.24
N LEU A 214 -21.37 2.15 0.62
CA LEU A 214 -21.88 2.72 1.87
C LEU A 214 -23.00 3.74 1.63
N GLU A 215 -22.91 4.58 0.60
CA GLU A 215 -23.99 5.52 0.23
C GLU A 215 -25.25 4.78 -0.19
N SER A 216 -25.14 3.69 -0.94
CA SER A 216 -26.29 2.89 -1.36
C SER A 216 -27.07 2.28 -0.18
N LEU A 217 -26.39 2.01 0.93
CA LEU A 217 -27.02 1.51 2.15
C LEU A 217 -27.84 2.58 2.89
N LEU A 218 -27.67 3.87 2.57
CA LEU A 218 -28.39 4.98 3.20
C LEU A 218 -29.75 5.29 2.54
N GLU A 219 -30.13 4.56 1.49
CA GLU A 219 -31.39 4.78 0.77
C GLU A 219 -32.64 4.50 1.62
N ASP A 220 -32.51 3.69 2.66
CA ASP A 220 -33.58 3.47 3.62
C ASP A 220 -33.33 4.20 4.96
N GLU A 221 -34.35 4.28 5.83
CA GLU A 221 -34.29 5.00 7.11
C GLU A 221 -33.61 4.20 8.23
N SER A 222 -33.09 2.99 7.98
CA SER A 222 -32.39 2.19 8.99
C SER A 222 -31.04 2.76 9.36
N ASP A 223 -30.64 2.59 10.59
CA ASP A 223 -29.33 3.05 11.08
C ASP A 223 -28.21 2.27 10.38
N ILE A 224 -27.17 2.97 9.93
CA ILE A 224 -26.05 2.34 9.23
C ILE A 224 -25.31 1.33 10.12
N GLU A 225 -25.25 1.56 11.43
CA GLU A 225 -24.62 0.68 12.40
C GLU A 225 -25.30 -0.71 12.49
N GLU A 226 -26.56 -0.83 12.05
CA GLU A 226 -27.24 -2.12 11.92
C GLU A 226 -26.79 -2.89 10.67
N LYS A 227 -26.33 -2.20 9.64
CA LYS A 227 -25.95 -2.78 8.35
C LYS A 227 -24.46 -3.05 8.24
N VAL A 228 -23.60 -2.14 8.76
CA VAL A 228 -22.14 -2.22 8.73
C VAL A 228 -21.62 -1.83 10.10
N GLN A 229 -20.68 -2.61 10.64
CA GLN A 229 -20.13 -2.37 11.96
C GLN A 229 -18.67 -1.88 11.94
N LEU A 230 -17.96 -2.05 10.83
CA LEU A 230 -16.55 -1.63 10.71
C LEU A 230 -16.16 -1.41 9.26
N VAL A 231 -15.29 -0.42 9.03
CA VAL A 231 -14.58 -0.23 7.76
C VAL A 231 -13.08 -0.43 7.99
N ILE A 232 -12.46 -1.23 7.14
CA ILE A 232 -10.99 -1.38 7.07
C ILE A 232 -10.55 -0.82 5.72
N THR A 233 -9.50 -0.02 5.68
CA THR A 233 -9.02 0.55 4.42
C THR A 233 -7.49 0.61 4.37
N ASP A 234 -6.92 0.27 3.21
CA ASP A 234 -5.55 0.70 2.91
C ASP A 234 -5.52 2.21 2.63
N ILE A 235 -4.33 2.80 2.66
CA ILE A 235 -4.10 4.20 2.25
C ILE A 235 -3.93 4.28 0.74
N GLU A 236 -3.06 3.48 0.15
CA GLU A 236 -2.69 3.58 -1.26
C GLU A 236 -3.67 2.81 -2.15
N MET A 237 -4.67 3.50 -2.69
CA MET A 237 -5.63 2.92 -3.61
C MET A 237 -5.94 3.87 -4.77
N PRO A 238 -6.11 3.37 -6.01
CA PRO A 238 -6.51 4.20 -7.14
C PRO A 238 -7.91 4.79 -6.95
N GLN A 239 -8.22 5.87 -7.69
CA GLN A 239 -9.49 6.61 -7.68
C GLN A 239 -9.76 7.36 -6.37
N MET A 240 -9.73 6.69 -5.22
CA MET A 240 -9.88 7.29 -3.89
C MET A 240 -8.99 6.56 -2.89
N ASP A 241 -8.06 7.31 -2.29
CA ASP A 241 -7.20 6.82 -1.23
C ASP A 241 -7.95 6.61 0.10
N GLY A 242 -7.35 5.84 1.02
CA GLY A 242 -7.98 5.52 2.29
C GLY A 242 -8.14 6.69 3.26
N LEU A 243 -7.30 7.72 3.17
CA LEU A 243 -7.44 8.93 3.97
C LEU A 243 -8.65 9.75 3.49
N HIS A 244 -8.83 9.84 2.16
CA HIS A 244 -9.98 10.51 1.57
C HIS A 244 -11.28 9.75 1.83
N LEU A 245 -11.26 8.41 1.73
CA LEU A 245 -12.39 7.57 2.12
C LEU A 245 -12.77 7.80 3.58
N THR A 246 -11.81 7.75 4.49
CA THR A 246 -12.02 7.99 5.93
C THR A 246 -12.65 9.35 6.17
N LYS A 247 -12.09 10.40 5.57
CA LYS A 247 -12.61 11.77 5.66
C LYS A 247 -14.08 11.84 5.20
N LYS A 248 -14.39 11.28 4.03
CA LYS A 248 -15.78 11.26 3.52
C LYS A 248 -16.75 10.52 4.44
N ILE A 249 -16.35 9.39 5.02
CA ILE A 249 -17.16 8.66 6.00
C ILE A 249 -17.39 9.54 7.23
N LYS A 250 -16.35 10.13 7.80
CA LYS A 250 -16.43 10.92 9.04
C LYS A 250 -17.13 12.26 8.87
N GLU A 251 -17.08 12.87 7.70
CA GLU A 251 -17.81 14.12 7.38
C GLU A 251 -19.29 13.87 7.02
N ASN A 252 -19.69 12.64 6.67
CA ASN A 252 -21.08 12.30 6.37
C ASN A 252 -21.86 12.06 7.67
N PRO A 253 -22.90 12.85 8.00
CA PRO A 253 -23.62 12.74 9.27
C PRO A 253 -24.23 11.36 9.54
N LYS A 254 -24.59 10.61 8.49
CA LYS A 254 -25.16 9.26 8.62
C LYS A 254 -24.12 8.16 8.74
N LEU A 255 -22.87 8.39 8.28
CA LEU A 255 -21.78 7.42 8.30
C LEU A 255 -20.75 7.69 9.41
N SER A 256 -20.73 8.89 9.98
CA SER A 256 -19.67 9.37 10.88
C SER A 256 -19.41 8.51 12.12
N LYS A 257 -20.41 7.73 12.54
CA LYS A 257 -20.30 6.82 13.67
C LYS A 257 -19.60 5.49 13.33
N LEU A 258 -19.52 5.13 12.04
CA LEU A 258 -18.84 3.89 11.64
C LEU A 258 -17.37 3.94 12.05
N PRO A 259 -16.88 2.95 12.81
CA PRO A 259 -15.46 2.83 13.07
C PRO A 259 -14.68 2.59 11.76
N VAL A 260 -13.55 3.29 11.61
CA VAL A 260 -12.65 3.14 10.45
C VAL A 260 -11.25 2.80 10.96
N ILE A 261 -10.75 1.65 10.57
CA ILE A 261 -9.37 1.21 10.82
C ILE A 261 -8.57 1.34 9.53
N ILE A 262 -7.51 2.15 9.56
CA ILE A 262 -6.53 2.19 8.47
C ILE A 262 -5.53 1.05 8.68
N PHE A 263 -5.42 0.15 7.69
CA PHE A 263 -4.47 -0.96 7.69
C PHE A 263 -3.54 -0.85 6.49
N SER A 264 -2.35 -0.27 6.69
CA SER A 264 -1.47 0.09 5.57
C SER A 264 0.00 -0.20 5.84
N SER A 265 0.75 -0.42 4.75
CA SER A 265 2.22 -0.53 4.75
C SER A 265 2.92 0.79 5.09
N LEU A 266 2.21 1.90 4.99
CA LEU A 266 2.71 3.26 5.09
C LEU A 266 2.31 3.96 6.39
N ILE A 267 2.48 3.33 7.55
CA ILE A 267 2.22 4.00 8.84
C ILE A 267 3.50 4.68 9.35
N THR A 268 3.80 5.85 8.80
CA THR A 268 4.82 6.77 9.34
C THR A 268 4.18 7.70 10.38
N ASN A 269 5.00 8.40 11.19
CA ASN A 269 4.48 9.38 12.15
C ASN A 269 3.65 10.47 11.46
N GLU A 270 4.05 10.90 10.27
CA GLU A 270 3.32 11.90 9.48
C GLU A 270 1.97 11.36 8.99
N LEU A 271 1.92 10.13 8.45
CA LEU A 271 0.67 9.52 8.00
C LEU A 271 -0.23 9.16 9.16
N ARG A 272 0.33 8.75 10.31
CA ARG A 272 -0.45 8.55 11.52
C ARG A 272 -1.18 9.84 11.93
N HIS A 273 -0.47 10.96 11.93
CA HIS A 273 -1.09 12.26 12.20
C HIS A 273 -2.17 12.63 11.17
N LYS A 274 -1.92 12.37 9.88
CA LYS A 274 -2.93 12.60 8.82
C LYS A 274 -4.16 11.72 9.02
N GLY A 275 -4.00 10.46 9.39
CA GLY A 275 -5.10 9.55 9.70
C GLY A 275 -5.94 10.05 10.89
N GLU A 276 -5.29 10.52 11.96
CA GLU A 276 -5.96 11.15 13.10
C GLU A 276 -6.77 12.40 12.67
N MET A 277 -6.19 13.26 11.82
CA MET A 277 -6.85 14.47 11.33
C MET A 277 -8.10 14.20 10.49
N VAL A 278 -8.14 13.11 9.72
CA VAL A 278 -9.33 12.71 8.95
C VAL A 278 -10.32 11.91 9.77
N GLY A 279 -10.00 11.60 11.05
CA GLY A 279 -10.89 10.96 12.00
C GLY A 279 -10.85 9.42 11.97
N ALA A 280 -9.75 8.81 11.50
CA ALA A 280 -9.56 7.36 11.66
C ALA A 280 -9.58 6.97 13.15
N ASP A 281 -10.32 5.93 13.49
CA ASP A 281 -10.43 5.45 14.88
C ASP A 281 -9.18 4.70 15.30
N GLU A 282 -8.58 3.94 14.36
CA GLU A 282 -7.32 3.23 14.58
C GLU A 282 -6.47 3.19 13.31
N GLN A 283 -5.17 2.96 13.49
CA GLN A 283 -4.22 2.81 12.40
C GLN A 283 -3.22 1.69 12.74
N VAL A 284 -3.26 0.63 11.94
CA VAL A 284 -2.43 -0.56 12.12
C VAL A 284 -1.51 -0.73 10.92
N SER A 285 -0.22 -0.99 11.21
CA SER A 285 0.78 -1.22 10.15
C SER A 285 0.70 -2.64 9.63
N LYS A 286 0.68 -2.84 8.32
CA LYS A 286 0.97 -4.14 7.72
C LYS A 286 2.42 -4.56 8.07
N PRO A 287 2.69 -5.81 8.37
CA PRO A 287 1.80 -6.98 8.35
C PRO A 287 1.21 -7.36 9.73
N GLU A 288 1.03 -6.43 10.67
CA GLU A 288 0.65 -6.67 12.07
C GLU A 288 -0.82 -7.14 12.20
N ILE A 289 -1.13 -8.30 11.63
CA ILE A 289 -2.50 -8.82 11.56
C ILE A 289 -3.13 -9.11 12.92
N ASN A 290 -2.35 -9.53 13.91
CA ASN A 290 -2.85 -9.77 15.26
C ASN A 290 -3.30 -8.47 15.93
N GLU A 291 -2.58 -7.36 15.69
CA GLU A 291 -2.96 -6.04 16.19
C GLU A 291 -4.27 -5.59 15.50
N LEU A 292 -4.38 -5.80 14.18
CA LEU A 292 -5.64 -5.49 13.47
C LEU A 292 -6.82 -6.24 14.07
N ILE A 293 -6.70 -7.56 14.29
CA ILE A 293 -7.79 -8.38 14.85
C ILE A 293 -8.16 -7.90 16.27
N GLN A 294 -7.16 -7.59 17.12
CA GLN A 294 -7.43 -7.08 18.46
C GLN A 294 -8.19 -5.75 18.41
N LYS A 295 -7.82 -4.84 17.49
CA LYS A 295 -8.53 -3.58 17.31
C LYS A 295 -9.94 -3.79 16.77
N MET A 296 -10.13 -4.71 15.85
CA MET A 296 -11.47 -5.07 15.37
C MET A 296 -12.35 -5.57 16.51
N ASP A 297 -11.82 -6.44 17.39
CA ASP A 297 -12.54 -6.96 18.56
C ASP A 297 -13.02 -5.82 19.49
N GLU A 298 -12.18 -4.79 19.70
CA GLU A 298 -12.53 -3.63 20.57
C GLU A 298 -13.75 -2.84 20.02
N TYR A 299 -13.98 -2.84 18.70
CA TYR A 299 -15.05 -2.06 18.07
C TYR A 299 -16.33 -2.87 17.80
N ILE A 300 -16.23 -4.19 17.62
CA ILE A 300 -17.37 -4.97 17.11
C ILE A 300 -17.73 -6.22 17.92
N LEU A 301 -17.00 -6.55 18.98
CA LEU A 301 -17.35 -7.58 19.97
C LEU A 301 -17.78 -6.97 21.27
#